data_0bc48b426d430991c169addb074b9679
#
_entry.id   0bc48b426d430991c169addb074b9679
#
_cell.length_a   1.000
_cell.length_b   1.000
_cell.length_c   1.000
_cell.angle_alpha   90.00
_cell.angle_beta   90.00
_cell.angle_gamma   90.00
#
_symmetry.space_group_name_H-M   'P 1'
#
loop_
_entity.id
_entity.type
_entity.pdbx_description
1 polymer ?
#
loop_
_entity_poly.entity_id
_entity_poly.type
_entity_poly.pdbx_seq_one_letter_code
_entity_poly.pdbx_strand_id
1 'polypeptide(L)'
;MKIIAESAYNHMGKLDEVLALLKAAKESGADYFTVQIMDPVSFSDVNYSKHQLYIDHNIPFDDWAKVITTGNEIGLPVIPCPLDEKSLAFVFSQNIDLIKVHATDLTNPPFLEKIKERSQTMVILETQAATNFEIRYALSIIGAQVEALLTGYSNYPTELEDLNLDSLDALKSEYGHPVGLADHSPTVTDIPLMALAKGCAYLEKHITITRNNRHFDWQVSIYPEEFRILVEKVKLFTKALGNGVKHPVQNELPHRDVLYKKVLPDGSIKRADDAPSFVAHSINGFSMDKVAIAIIARLKSQRLPKKVLAPLGEEQLIEALYNNISQARRPNDVRLATSTLPADDELAHHCADLSIPVFRGHPDSVIDRMLDLAWESKSGIILRVTGDNPFTSPELTDAIIELVRNDKVDYARVNNVPFGMSAEAFSTKYLWDLYLRMENPMVSEYLTWFVLLDKTCKKGCIDLEWEGKDLSLKNLSVDYPQDLEGCQKVLDCAGKSKVSDVTLEEALRCADSLLNDKEDAHMKLPGGTSMLISEYIERWKNADYHVRKTIAVE
;
A
#
# COMPACT_ATOMS: atom_id res chain seq x y z
N MET A 1 3.58 -9.28 10.73
CA MET A 1 4.30 -10.58 10.91
C MET A 1 3.32 -11.58 11.48
N LYS A 2 3.18 -12.74 10.85
CA LYS A 2 2.38 -13.87 11.32
C LYS A 2 3.22 -14.77 12.22
N ILE A 3 2.63 -15.33 13.27
CA ILE A 3 3.36 -16.13 14.26
C ILE A 3 2.88 -17.58 14.18
N ILE A 4 3.81 -18.49 13.93
CA ILE A 4 3.61 -19.93 13.81
C ILE A 4 4.12 -20.59 15.09
N ALA A 5 3.29 -21.40 15.74
CA ALA A 5 3.70 -22.28 16.80
C ALA A 5 4.06 -23.67 16.21
N GLU A 6 5.33 -24.06 16.32
CA GLU A 6 5.81 -25.36 15.82
C GLU A 6 5.77 -26.41 16.92
N SER A 7 5.07 -27.52 16.68
CA SER A 7 5.06 -28.65 17.62
C SER A 7 6.30 -29.51 17.53
N ALA A 8 6.89 -29.60 16.33
CA ALA A 8 7.93 -30.59 16.01
C ALA A 8 7.62 -31.96 16.63
N TYR A 9 8.58 -32.59 17.31
CA TYR A 9 8.37 -33.86 18.02
C TYR A 9 8.05 -33.71 19.52
N ASN A 10 7.71 -32.50 20.00
CA ASN A 10 7.35 -32.28 21.41
C ASN A 10 6.15 -33.11 21.87
N HIS A 11 5.35 -33.62 20.94
CA HIS A 11 4.20 -34.50 21.20
C HIS A 11 4.56 -35.95 21.56
N MET A 12 5.82 -36.37 21.42
CA MET A 12 6.30 -37.74 21.75
C MET A 12 5.44 -38.86 21.19
N GLY A 13 4.91 -38.70 19.96
CA GLY A 13 4.07 -39.71 19.28
C GLY A 13 2.66 -39.86 19.87
N LYS A 14 2.16 -38.91 20.64
CA LYS A 14 0.85 -39.01 21.32
C LYS A 14 -0.13 -37.94 20.80
N LEU A 15 -1.29 -38.36 20.35
CA LEU A 15 -2.35 -37.49 19.87
C LEU A 15 -2.79 -36.45 20.93
N ASP A 16 -2.98 -36.90 22.18
CA ASP A 16 -3.44 -36.02 23.26
C ASP A 16 -2.45 -34.89 23.53
N GLU A 17 -1.15 -35.14 23.38
CA GLU A 17 -0.09 -34.14 23.54
C GLU A 17 -0.15 -33.12 22.38
N VAL A 18 -0.35 -33.56 21.11
CA VAL A 18 -0.52 -32.65 19.98
C VAL A 18 -1.73 -31.75 20.18
N LEU A 19 -2.86 -32.31 20.58
CA LEU A 19 -4.08 -31.55 20.83
C LEU A 19 -3.91 -30.55 21.99
N ALA A 20 -3.16 -30.93 23.02
CA ALA A 20 -2.82 -30.03 24.12
C ALA A 20 -1.91 -28.87 23.65
N LEU A 21 -0.89 -29.16 22.80
CA LEU A 21 -0.03 -28.13 22.19
C LEU A 21 -0.81 -27.19 21.28
N LEU A 22 -1.69 -27.75 20.42
CA LEU A 22 -2.56 -26.99 19.54
C LEU A 22 -3.44 -26.00 20.32
N LYS A 23 -4.07 -26.48 21.40
CA LYS A 23 -4.88 -25.65 22.28
C LYS A 23 -4.06 -24.57 22.96
N ALA A 24 -2.88 -24.92 23.50
CA ALA A 24 -1.95 -24.00 24.13
C ALA A 24 -1.48 -22.91 23.15
N ALA A 25 -1.16 -23.27 21.90
CA ALA A 25 -0.80 -22.33 20.85
C ALA A 25 -1.94 -21.35 20.54
N LYS A 26 -3.18 -21.85 20.45
CA LYS A 26 -4.37 -20.98 20.28
C LYS A 26 -4.54 -19.99 21.43
N GLU A 27 -4.50 -20.48 22.67
CA GLU A 27 -4.67 -19.67 23.88
C GLU A 27 -3.53 -18.64 24.05
N SER A 28 -2.34 -18.94 23.51
CA SER A 28 -1.19 -18.04 23.48
C SER A 28 -1.26 -17.01 22.36
N GLY A 29 -2.21 -17.14 21.42
CA GLY A 29 -2.48 -16.17 20.37
C GLY A 29 -1.64 -16.35 19.10
N ALA A 30 -1.14 -17.56 18.80
CA ALA A 30 -0.53 -17.90 17.52
C ALA A 30 -1.51 -17.68 16.36
N ASP A 31 -0.98 -17.34 15.18
CA ASP A 31 -1.75 -17.22 13.95
C ASP A 31 -1.92 -18.59 13.27
N TYR A 32 -0.93 -19.48 13.40
CA TYR A 32 -0.88 -20.82 12.81
C TYR A 32 -0.24 -21.81 13.78
N PHE A 33 -0.56 -23.09 13.56
CA PHE A 33 0.10 -24.21 14.23
C PHE A 33 0.70 -25.12 13.17
N THR A 34 1.99 -25.48 13.28
CA THR A 34 2.61 -26.38 12.32
C THR A 34 2.98 -27.72 12.95
N VAL A 35 2.87 -28.76 12.13
CA VAL A 35 3.12 -30.15 12.51
C VAL A 35 3.87 -30.89 11.40
N GLN A 36 4.82 -31.72 11.78
CA GLN A 36 5.54 -32.59 10.85
C GLN A 36 4.80 -33.92 10.73
N ILE A 37 4.43 -34.29 9.50
CA ILE A 37 3.68 -35.52 9.21
C ILE A 37 4.51 -36.45 8.34
N MET A 38 4.63 -37.73 8.76
CA MET A 38 5.37 -38.71 8.00
C MET A 38 4.73 -40.10 8.10
N ASP A 39 5.05 -40.94 7.10
CA ASP A 39 5.00 -42.41 7.20
C ASP A 39 6.44 -42.90 7.43
N PRO A 40 6.80 -43.46 8.59
CA PRO A 40 8.19 -43.75 8.91
C PRO A 40 8.89 -44.69 7.90
N VAL A 41 8.13 -45.60 7.30
CA VAL A 41 8.66 -46.57 6.31
C VAL A 41 8.91 -45.88 4.95
N SER A 42 8.08 -44.89 4.61
CA SER A 42 8.27 -44.08 3.40
C SER A 42 9.38 -43.04 3.58
N PHE A 43 9.49 -42.49 4.79
CA PHE A 43 10.41 -41.41 5.11
C PHE A 43 11.86 -41.86 5.26
N SER A 44 12.12 -43.01 5.87
CA SER A 44 13.49 -43.43 6.17
C SER A 44 13.76 -44.91 5.87
N ASP A 45 14.98 -45.19 5.39
CA ASP A 45 15.47 -46.58 5.20
C ASP A 45 15.52 -47.32 6.53
N VAL A 46 15.22 -48.65 6.51
CA VAL A 46 15.20 -49.49 7.70
C VAL A 46 16.56 -49.54 8.45
N ASN A 47 17.66 -49.32 7.74
CA ASN A 47 19.01 -49.27 8.32
C ASN A 47 19.42 -47.89 8.81
N TYR A 48 18.57 -46.86 8.65
CA TYR A 48 18.85 -45.53 9.15
C TYR A 48 18.82 -45.51 10.68
N SER A 49 19.84 -44.94 11.30
CA SER A 49 20.03 -45.00 12.75
C SER A 49 18.86 -44.49 13.58
N LYS A 50 18.02 -43.59 13.02
CA LYS A 50 16.83 -43.05 13.69
C LYS A 50 15.52 -43.69 13.22
N HIS A 51 15.54 -44.68 12.34
CA HIS A 51 14.32 -45.29 11.80
C HIS A 51 13.37 -45.81 12.89
N GLN A 52 13.93 -46.55 13.89
CA GLN A 52 13.11 -47.05 15.00
C GLN A 52 12.51 -45.91 15.84
N LEU A 53 13.22 -44.80 16.01
CA LEU A 53 12.71 -43.62 16.70
C LEU A 53 11.47 -43.04 15.99
N TYR A 54 11.49 -42.98 14.66
CA TYR A 54 10.35 -42.54 13.87
C TYR A 54 9.16 -43.48 13.98
N ILE A 55 9.39 -44.79 14.01
CA ILE A 55 8.35 -45.79 14.25
C ILE A 55 7.72 -45.58 15.64
N ASP A 56 8.53 -45.44 16.67
CA ASP A 56 8.09 -45.33 18.07
C ASP A 56 7.28 -44.06 18.36
N HIS A 57 7.52 -43.00 17.59
CA HIS A 57 6.88 -41.68 17.78
C HIS A 57 5.91 -41.31 16.62
N ASN A 58 5.55 -42.29 15.80
CA ASN A 58 4.61 -42.05 14.71
C ASN A 58 3.19 -41.81 15.21
N ILE A 59 2.51 -40.84 14.60
CA ILE A 59 1.08 -40.61 14.76
C ILE A 59 0.39 -41.03 13.45
N PRO A 60 -0.63 -41.91 13.50
CA PRO A 60 -1.37 -42.33 12.31
C PRO A 60 -2.06 -41.16 11.59
N PHE A 61 -2.24 -41.28 10.27
CA PHE A 61 -2.89 -40.25 9.46
C PHE A 61 -4.31 -39.91 9.92
N ASP A 62 -5.08 -40.91 10.39
CA ASP A 62 -6.42 -40.65 10.94
C ASP A 62 -6.40 -39.74 12.19
N ASP A 63 -5.35 -39.81 12.99
CA ASP A 63 -5.17 -38.95 14.13
C ASP A 63 -4.68 -37.56 13.71
N TRP A 64 -3.83 -37.44 12.68
CA TRP A 64 -3.49 -36.14 12.09
C TRP A 64 -4.71 -35.45 11.46
N ALA A 65 -5.64 -36.20 10.85
CA ALA A 65 -6.91 -35.65 10.37
C ALA A 65 -7.72 -35.02 11.50
N LYS A 66 -7.73 -35.62 12.71
CA LYS A 66 -8.39 -35.06 13.91
C LYS A 66 -7.71 -33.76 14.35
N VAL A 67 -6.38 -33.69 14.33
CA VAL A 67 -5.62 -32.47 14.68
C VAL A 67 -5.99 -31.34 13.73
N ILE A 68 -6.00 -31.58 12.43
CA ILE A 68 -6.35 -30.59 11.40
C ILE A 68 -7.79 -30.11 11.59
N THR A 69 -8.73 -31.04 11.79
CA THR A 69 -10.14 -30.71 12.04
C THR A 69 -10.30 -29.87 13.31
N THR A 70 -9.67 -30.30 14.41
CA THR A 70 -9.72 -29.56 15.69
C THR A 70 -9.12 -28.15 15.54
N GLY A 71 -8.02 -28.00 14.79
CA GLY A 71 -7.43 -26.69 14.50
C GLY A 71 -8.42 -25.74 13.83
N ASN A 72 -9.15 -26.25 12.82
CA ASN A 72 -10.19 -25.47 12.13
C ASN A 72 -11.35 -25.12 13.06
N GLU A 73 -11.82 -26.05 13.89
CA GLU A 73 -12.92 -25.83 14.84
C GLU A 73 -12.61 -24.76 15.88
N ILE A 74 -11.37 -24.74 16.39
CA ILE A 74 -10.97 -23.73 17.38
C ILE A 74 -10.47 -22.42 16.72
N GLY A 75 -10.45 -22.36 15.39
CA GLY A 75 -9.99 -21.20 14.62
C GLY A 75 -8.48 -20.94 14.73
N LEU A 76 -7.66 -22.00 14.76
CA LEU A 76 -6.22 -21.97 14.61
C LEU A 76 -5.83 -22.89 13.44
N PRO A 77 -5.65 -22.39 12.22
CA PRO A 77 -5.31 -23.22 11.06
C PRO A 77 -4.00 -23.98 11.29
N VAL A 78 -4.01 -25.26 10.91
CA VAL A 78 -2.84 -26.11 10.96
C VAL A 78 -2.12 -26.05 9.61
N ILE A 79 -0.83 -25.77 9.62
CA ILE A 79 0.06 -25.86 8.45
C ILE A 79 0.81 -27.18 8.54
N PRO A 80 0.42 -28.23 7.81
CA PRO A 80 1.15 -29.49 7.81
C PRO A 80 2.46 -29.36 7.02
N CYS A 81 3.48 -30.03 7.52
CA CYS A 81 4.77 -30.23 6.88
C CYS A 81 4.90 -31.72 6.52
N PRO A 82 4.45 -32.15 5.33
CA PRO A 82 4.63 -33.54 4.89
C PRO A 82 6.11 -33.81 4.59
N LEU A 83 6.63 -34.94 5.09
CA LEU A 83 8.06 -35.31 4.98
C LEU A 83 8.33 -36.45 4.00
N ASP A 84 7.29 -36.97 3.37
CA ASP A 84 7.38 -38.08 2.39
C ASP A 84 6.16 -38.07 1.46
N GLU A 85 6.18 -38.89 0.41
CA GLU A 85 5.13 -38.94 -0.61
C GLU A 85 3.76 -39.40 -0.08
N LYS A 86 3.71 -40.28 0.91
CA LYS A 86 2.45 -40.76 1.49
C LYS A 86 1.81 -39.69 2.36
N SER A 87 2.64 -39.01 3.18
CA SER A 87 2.17 -37.90 3.99
C SER A 87 1.73 -36.70 3.12
N LEU A 88 2.41 -36.43 2.00
CA LEU A 88 1.97 -35.44 1.02
C LEU A 88 0.61 -35.80 0.41
N ALA A 89 0.41 -37.04 0.00
CA ALA A 89 -0.87 -37.53 -0.53
C ALA A 89 -1.99 -37.44 0.52
N PHE A 90 -1.70 -37.76 1.78
CA PHE A 90 -2.62 -37.58 2.89
C PHE A 90 -2.99 -36.13 3.06
N VAL A 91 -2.01 -35.22 3.14
CA VAL A 91 -2.24 -33.76 3.30
C VAL A 91 -3.11 -33.22 2.18
N PHE A 92 -2.88 -33.63 0.95
CA PHE A 92 -3.70 -33.25 -0.18
C PHE A 92 -5.15 -33.74 -0.11
N SER A 93 -5.40 -34.85 0.59
CA SER A 93 -6.77 -35.32 0.82
C SER A 93 -7.55 -34.51 1.84
N GLN A 94 -6.86 -33.68 2.65
CA GLN A 94 -7.45 -32.87 3.71
C GLN A 94 -7.94 -31.48 3.25
N ASN A 95 -7.84 -31.15 1.97
CA ASN A 95 -8.29 -29.89 1.40
C ASN A 95 -7.62 -28.65 2.03
N ILE A 96 -6.29 -28.72 2.16
CA ILE A 96 -5.46 -27.68 2.79
C ILE A 96 -4.84 -26.79 1.71
N ASP A 97 -4.95 -25.47 1.89
CA ASP A 97 -4.46 -24.48 0.93
C ASP A 97 -3.02 -24.03 1.20
N LEU A 98 -2.50 -24.22 2.42
CA LEU A 98 -1.16 -23.81 2.83
C LEU A 98 -0.42 -24.95 3.51
N ILE A 99 0.73 -25.34 2.96
CA ILE A 99 1.61 -26.36 3.51
C ILE A 99 3.01 -25.81 3.78
N LYS A 100 3.78 -26.48 4.62
CA LYS A 100 5.21 -26.22 4.78
C LYS A 100 6.00 -27.30 4.03
N VAL A 101 7.00 -26.90 3.26
CA VAL A 101 7.96 -27.80 2.62
C VAL A 101 9.26 -27.70 3.37
N HIS A 102 9.70 -28.83 3.94
CA HIS A 102 10.92 -28.90 4.74
C HIS A 102 12.17 -28.73 3.84
N ALA A 103 13.22 -28.14 4.38
CA ALA A 103 14.46 -27.88 3.65
C ALA A 103 15.11 -29.16 3.05
N THR A 104 14.85 -30.32 3.62
CA THR A 104 15.33 -31.63 3.08
C THR A 104 14.77 -31.95 1.70
N ASP A 105 13.65 -31.36 1.30
CA ASP A 105 12.97 -31.63 0.03
C ASP A 105 13.22 -30.54 -1.04
N LEU A 106 14.11 -29.58 -0.80
CA LEU A 106 14.47 -28.55 -1.79
C LEU A 106 15.06 -29.15 -3.08
N THR A 107 15.71 -30.27 -2.99
CA THR A 107 16.30 -31.02 -4.11
C THR A 107 15.62 -32.37 -4.38
N ASN A 108 14.33 -32.45 -4.07
CA ASN A 108 13.49 -33.63 -4.30
C ASN A 108 12.49 -33.33 -5.45
N PRO A 109 12.90 -33.50 -6.73
CA PRO A 109 12.04 -33.18 -7.88
C PRO A 109 10.69 -33.87 -7.87
N PRO A 110 10.60 -35.21 -7.60
CA PRO A 110 9.31 -35.92 -7.59
C PRO A 110 8.33 -35.32 -6.56
N PHE A 111 8.82 -34.93 -5.41
CA PHE A 111 8.01 -34.33 -4.36
C PHE A 111 7.53 -32.92 -4.76
N LEU A 112 8.43 -32.06 -5.28
CA LEU A 112 8.12 -30.72 -5.72
C LEU A 112 7.18 -30.69 -6.92
N GLU A 113 7.35 -31.59 -7.90
CA GLU A 113 6.44 -31.65 -9.05
C GLU A 113 5.02 -32.07 -8.65
N LYS A 114 4.85 -32.97 -7.66
CA LYS A 114 3.52 -33.27 -7.10
C LYS A 114 2.86 -32.07 -6.44
N ILE A 115 3.63 -31.20 -5.78
CA ILE A 115 3.11 -29.95 -5.23
C ILE A 115 2.69 -29.02 -6.36
N LYS A 116 3.52 -28.86 -7.39
CA LYS A 116 3.26 -28.04 -8.57
C LYS A 116 1.95 -28.42 -9.29
N GLU A 117 1.62 -29.71 -9.37
CA GLU A 117 0.37 -30.20 -9.96
C GLU A 117 -0.88 -29.68 -9.23
N ARG A 118 -0.73 -29.25 -7.98
CA ARG A 118 -1.77 -28.64 -7.14
C ARG A 118 -1.64 -27.12 -7.10
N SER A 119 -1.95 -26.44 -8.18
CA SER A 119 -1.74 -25.00 -8.36
C SER A 119 -2.40 -24.09 -7.30
N GLN A 120 -3.39 -24.59 -6.56
CA GLN A 120 -4.06 -23.85 -5.48
C GLN A 120 -3.36 -23.98 -4.13
N THR A 121 -2.44 -24.92 -3.96
CA THR A 121 -1.71 -25.11 -2.71
C THR A 121 -0.55 -24.14 -2.63
N MET A 122 -0.56 -23.25 -1.62
CA MET A 122 0.55 -22.35 -1.32
C MET A 122 1.56 -23.03 -0.40
N VAL A 123 2.80 -22.57 -0.46
CA VAL A 123 3.94 -23.18 0.22
C VAL A 123 4.71 -22.18 1.06
N ILE A 124 4.92 -22.48 2.33
CA ILE A 124 6.03 -21.92 3.11
C ILE A 124 7.24 -22.82 2.88
N LEU A 125 8.25 -22.31 2.17
CA LEU A 125 9.43 -23.09 1.79
C LEU A 125 10.55 -22.87 2.80
N GLU A 126 10.90 -23.89 3.57
CA GLU A 126 12.06 -23.83 4.47
C GLU A 126 13.37 -23.83 3.69
N THR A 127 14.33 -23.02 4.15
CA THR A 127 15.63 -22.84 3.52
C THR A 127 16.80 -23.08 4.47
N GLN A 128 16.54 -23.73 5.61
CA GLN A 128 17.55 -24.05 6.61
C GLN A 128 18.63 -24.97 6.03
N ALA A 129 19.89 -24.67 6.35
CA ALA A 129 21.06 -25.40 5.85
C ALA A 129 21.16 -25.49 4.30
N ALA A 130 20.34 -24.75 3.56
CA ALA A 130 20.34 -24.76 2.09
C ALA A 130 21.31 -23.73 1.51
N THR A 131 21.84 -24.05 0.34
CA THR A 131 22.58 -23.11 -0.49
C THR A 131 21.63 -22.30 -1.40
N ASN A 132 22.08 -21.16 -1.89
CA ASN A 132 21.34 -20.38 -2.88
C ASN A 132 20.99 -21.17 -4.14
N PHE A 133 21.84 -22.14 -4.53
CA PHE A 133 21.56 -23.01 -5.67
C PHE A 133 20.35 -23.91 -5.44
N GLU A 134 20.25 -24.53 -4.26
CA GLU A 134 19.14 -25.42 -3.88
C GLU A 134 17.82 -24.65 -3.77
N ILE A 135 17.87 -23.43 -3.20
CA ILE A 135 16.70 -22.56 -3.14
C ILE A 135 16.23 -22.19 -4.56
N ARG A 136 17.13 -21.76 -5.45
CA ARG A 136 16.78 -21.44 -6.84
C ARG A 136 16.23 -22.65 -7.57
N TYR A 137 16.78 -23.83 -7.30
CA TYR A 137 16.30 -25.07 -7.89
C TYR A 137 14.84 -25.33 -7.50
N ALA A 138 14.51 -25.31 -6.21
CA ALA A 138 13.14 -25.48 -5.73
C ALA A 138 12.20 -24.41 -6.32
N LEU A 139 12.61 -23.13 -6.30
CA LEU A 139 11.84 -22.04 -6.86
C LEU A 139 11.62 -22.16 -8.38
N SER A 140 12.52 -22.80 -9.12
CA SER A 140 12.31 -23.05 -10.55
C SER A 140 11.16 -24.03 -10.83
N ILE A 141 10.79 -24.84 -9.85
CA ILE A 141 9.72 -25.82 -9.96
C ILE A 141 8.41 -25.27 -9.39
N ILE A 142 8.42 -24.74 -8.15
CA ILE A 142 7.21 -24.35 -7.40
C ILE A 142 7.14 -22.86 -7.09
N GLY A 143 8.00 -22.01 -7.66
CA GLY A 143 8.12 -20.60 -7.26
C GLY A 143 6.81 -19.81 -7.30
N ALA A 144 5.92 -20.09 -8.25
CA ALA A 144 4.61 -19.44 -8.35
C ALA A 144 3.67 -19.76 -7.16
N GLN A 145 3.94 -20.82 -6.40
CA GLN A 145 3.16 -21.26 -5.25
C GLN A 145 3.81 -20.89 -3.92
N VAL A 146 5.03 -20.31 -3.93
CA VAL A 146 5.73 -19.96 -2.69
C VAL A 146 5.16 -18.67 -2.09
N GLU A 147 4.47 -18.83 -0.96
CA GLU A 147 3.93 -17.76 -0.13
C GLU A 147 5.06 -17.02 0.60
N ALA A 148 6.01 -17.75 1.16
CA ALA A 148 7.17 -17.20 1.84
C ALA A 148 8.34 -18.19 1.87
N LEU A 149 9.56 -17.65 1.95
CA LEU A 149 10.76 -18.38 2.32
C LEU A 149 10.90 -18.32 3.84
N LEU A 150 11.04 -19.48 4.50
CA LEU A 150 11.26 -19.56 5.95
C LEU A 150 12.71 -19.96 6.20
N THR A 151 13.55 -19.02 6.60
CA THR A 151 14.96 -19.27 6.89
C THR A 151 15.21 -19.45 8.36
N GLY A 152 16.34 -20.01 8.70
CA GLY A 152 16.78 -20.27 10.08
C GLY A 152 18.00 -21.16 10.08
N TYR A 153 18.35 -21.69 11.25
CA TYR A 153 19.52 -22.54 11.43
C TYR A 153 19.13 -23.81 12.21
N SER A 154 19.59 -24.95 11.74
CA SER A 154 19.23 -26.27 12.30
C SER A 154 20.17 -26.74 13.44
N ASN A 155 20.78 -25.81 14.17
CA ASN A 155 21.48 -26.08 15.42
C ASN A 155 20.58 -25.66 16.61
N TYR A 156 20.51 -26.52 17.63
CA TYR A 156 19.54 -26.43 18.74
C TYR A 156 20.25 -26.41 20.10
N PRO A 157 20.39 -25.22 20.76
CA PRO A 157 19.96 -23.90 20.28
C PRO A 157 20.91 -23.33 19.21
N THR A 158 20.40 -22.35 18.44
CA THR A 158 21.24 -21.53 17.58
C THR A 158 21.90 -20.43 18.42
N GLU A 159 23.24 -20.40 18.40
CA GLU A 159 23.99 -19.34 19.06
C GLU A 159 23.81 -18.01 18.31
N LEU A 160 23.98 -16.86 19.04
CA LEU A 160 23.71 -15.54 18.46
C LEU A 160 24.61 -15.22 17.25
N GLU A 161 25.86 -15.69 17.28
CA GLU A 161 26.85 -15.51 16.22
C GLU A 161 26.46 -16.22 14.92
N ASP A 162 25.65 -17.29 15.02
CA ASP A 162 25.23 -18.09 13.87
C ASP A 162 23.95 -17.57 13.21
N LEU A 163 23.20 -16.69 13.88
CA LEU A 163 21.86 -16.25 13.42
C LEU A 163 21.86 -15.46 12.11
N ASN A 164 22.94 -14.73 11.80
CA ASN A 164 23.09 -13.97 10.54
C ASN A 164 21.77 -13.33 10.03
N LEU A 165 21.12 -12.50 10.88
CA LEU A 165 19.81 -11.92 10.57
C LEU A 165 19.81 -11.01 9.33
N ASP A 166 20.97 -10.57 8.86
CA ASP A 166 21.08 -9.83 7.59
C ASP A 166 20.76 -10.69 6.36
N SER A 167 20.82 -12.03 6.51
CA SER A 167 20.37 -12.94 5.46
C SER A 167 18.89 -12.80 5.11
N LEU A 168 18.07 -12.30 6.02
CA LEU A 168 16.63 -12.01 5.79
C LEU A 168 16.44 -10.96 4.69
N ASP A 169 17.20 -9.87 4.74
CA ASP A 169 17.16 -8.81 3.72
C ASP A 169 17.74 -9.29 2.38
N ALA A 170 18.84 -10.07 2.46
CA ALA A 170 19.47 -10.65 1.28
C ALA A 170 18.53 -11.58 0.52
N LEU A 171 17.88 -12.53 1.21
CA LEU A 171 16.91 -13.45 0.60
C LEU A 171 15.71 -12.73 0.00
N LYS A 172 15.18 -11.73 0.71
CA LYS A 172 14.07 -10.92 0.21
C LYS A 172 14.43 -10.18 -1.06
N SER A 173 15.63 -9.57 -1.11
CA SER A 173 16.13 -8.85 -2.27
C SER A 173 16.43 -9.76 -3.45
N GLU A 174 17.00 -10.96 -3.19
CA GLU A 174 17.43 -11.88 -4.25
C GLU A 174 16.25 -12.61 -4.90
N TYR A 175 15.27 -13.05 -4.12
CA TYR A 175 14.20 -13.89 -4.62
C TYR A 175 12.86 -13.18 -4.80
N GLY A 176 12.67 -11.99 -4.24
CA GLY A 176 11.43 -11.22 -4.35
C GLY A 176 10.23 -11.81 -3.59
N HIS A 177 10.44 -12.87 -2.81
CA HIS A 177 9.41 -13.48 -1.95
C HIS A 177 9.41 -12.86 -0.55
N PRO A 178 8.26 -12.87 0.17
CA PRO A 178 8.25 -12.63 1.60
C PRO A 178 9.17 -13.61 2.33
N VAL A 179 9.86 -13.13 3.38
CA VAL A 179 10.80 -13.96 4.17
C VAL A 179 10.31 -14.05 5.61
N GLY A 180 10.40 -15.21 6.20
CA GLY A 180 10.16 -15.51 7.60
C GLY A 180 11.41 -16.06 8.30
N LEU A 181 11.38 -16.08 9.63
CA LEU A 181 12.41 -16.66 10.47
C LEU A 181 11.86 -17.86 11.26
N ALA A 182 12.51 -19.03 11.11
CA ALA A 182 12.38 -20.15 12.06
C ALA A 182 13.41 -19.94 13.17
N ASP A 183 12.93 -19.45 14.32
CA ASP A 183 13.79 -19.03 15.42
C ASP A 183 14.09 -20.17 16.39
N HIS A 184 15.31 -20.66 16.33
CA HIS A 184 15.87 -21.69 17.25
C HIS A 184 16.82 -21.07 18.29
N SER A 185 16.82 -19.76 18.48
CA SER A 185 17.58 -19.11 19.54
C SER A 185 17.00 -19.39 20.93
N PRO A 186 17.80 -19.27 22.00
CA PRO A 186 17.30 -19.43 23.36
C PRO A 186 16.45 -18.26 23.86
N THR A 187 16.34 -17.16 23.07
CA THR A 187 15.60 -15.98 23.47
C THR A 187 14.10 -16.16 23.22
N VAL A 188 13.28 -15.53 24.06
CA VAL A 188 11.82 -15.54 23.88
C VAL A 188 11.37 -14.41 22.95
N THR A 189 11.94 -13.21 23.10
CA THR A 189 11.45 -12.01 22.41
C THR A 189 12.51 -11.27 21.59
N ASP A 190 13.79 -11.32 21.98
CA ASP A 190 14.80 -10.43 21.44
C ASP A 190 15.04 -10.66 19.94
N ILE A 191 15.31 -11.90 19.55
CA ILE A 191 15.49 -12.26 18.14
C ILE A 191 14.17 -12.12 17.33
N PRO A 192 13.02 -12.59 17.83
CA PRO A 192 11.71 -12.29 17.21
C PRO A 192 11.45 -10.81 16.94
N LEU A 193 11.80 -9.92 17.85
CA LEU A 193 11.61 -8.49 17.65
C LEU A 193 12.60 -7.90 16.64
N MET A 194 13.84 -8.40 16.57
CA MET A 194 14.78 -8.05 15.51
C MET A 194 14.27 -8.51 14.14
N ALA A 195 13.72 -9.72 14.04
CA ALA A 195 13.10 -10.22 12.80
C ALA A 195 11.89 -9.37 12.39
N LEU A 196 11.05 -8.94 13.35
CA LEU A 196 9.97 -7.99 13.11
C LEU A 196 10.50 -6.67 12.53
N ALA A 197 11.55 -6.11 13.11
CA ALA A 197 12.16 -4.85 12.66
C ALA A 197 12.75 -4.96 11.24
N LYS A 198 13.23 -6.15 10.85
CA LYS A 198 13.68 -6.47 9.48
C LYS A 198 12.53 -6.76 8.50
N GLY A 199 11.28 -6.68 8.95
CA GLY A 199 10.10 -6.85 8.09
C GLY A 199 9.83 -8.30 7.71
N CYS A 200 10.14 -9.27 8.57
CA CYS A 200 9.74 -10.66 8.40
C CYS A 200 8.22 -10.80 8.27
N ALA A 201 7.78 -11.59 7.30
CA ALA A 201 6.38 -11.92 7.09
C ALA A 201 5.88 -12.97 8.09
N TYR A 202 6.74 -13.95 8.40
CA TYR A 202 6.46 -15.06 9.30
C TYR A 202 7.54 -15.18 10.38
N LEU A 203 7.13 -15.60 11.56
CA LEU A 203 8.00 -16.04 12.64
C LEU A 203 7.53 -17.41 13.11
N GLU A 204 8.39 -18.40 13.09
CA GLU A 204 8.13 -19.71 13.66
C GLU A 204 8.93 -19.90 14.94
N LYS A 205 8.29 -20.44 15.99
CA LYS A 205 8.91 -20.75 17.28
C LYS A 205 8.34 -22.05 17.81
N HIS A 206 9.20 -22.92 18.31
CA HIS A 206 8.79 -24.16 18.96
C HIS A 206 8.01 -23.89 20.25
N ILE A 207 6.89 -24.63 20.44
CA ILE A 207 6.08 -24.57 21.66
C ILE A 207 6.10 -25.92 22.38
N THR A 208 6.15 -25.91 23.71
CA THR A 208 6.08 -27.10 24.52
C THR A 208 5.30 -26.85 25.81
N ILE A 209 4.55 -27.85 26.27
CA ILE A 209 3.93 -27.86 27.61
C ILE A 209 4.83 -28.52 28.67
N THR A 210 5.91 -29.17 28.22
CA THR A 210 6.87 -29.85 29.10
C THR A 210 8.29 -29.64 28.60
N ARG A 211 9.09 -28.80 29.27
CA ARG A 211 10.49 -28.54 28.93
C ARG A 211 11.41 -29.39 29.82
N ASN A 212 11.82 -30.55 29.30
CA ASN A 212 12.80 -31.40 29.93
C ASN A 212 13.67 -32.12 28.90
N ASN A 213 14.80 -32.66 29.30
CA ASN A 213 15.78 -33.30 28.42
C ASN A 213 15.33 -34.64 27.80
N ARG A 214 14.12 -35.10 28.07
CA ARG A 214 13.54 -36.28 27.46
C ARG A 214 12.63 -35.96 26.27
N HIS A 215 12.25 -34.70 26.10
CA HIS A 215 11.46 -34.24 24.97
C HIS A 215 12.39 -33.75 23.85
N PHE A 216 11.96 -33.90 22.60
CA PHE A 216 12.67 -33.36 21.46
C PHE A 216 12.59 -31.83 21.47
N ASP A 217 13.61 -31.20 20.93
CA ASP A 217 13.68 -29.75 20.72
C ASP A 217 13.40 -28.90 21.98
N TRP A 218 13.53 -29.50 23.18
CA TRP A 218 13.25 -28.82 24.44
C TRP A 218 14.12 -27.58 24.68
N GLN A 219 15.32 -27.55 24.07
CA GLN A 219 16.28 -26.47 24.22
C GLN A 219 15.79 -25.16 23.57
N VAL A 220 15.01 -25.28 22.49
CA VAL A 220 14.54 -24.15 21.67
C VAL A 220 13.04 -23.91 21.82
N SER A 221 12.34 -24.81 22.50
CA SER A 221 10.91 -24.70 22.75
C SER A 221 10.61 -23.75 23.92
N ILE A 222 9.55 -22.96 23.79
CA ILE A 222 9.08 -22.06 24.85
C ILE A 222 7.73 -22.53 25.40
N TYR A 223 7.44 -22.16 26.66
CA TYR A 223 6.16 -22.45 27.31
C TYR A 223 5.03 -21.56 26.75
N PRO A 224 3.76 -21.96 26.89
CA PRO A 224 2.61 -21.16 26.45
C PRO A 224 2.59 -19.73 26.99
N GLU A 225 3.01 -19.53 28.24
CA GLU A 225 3.12 -18.22 28.88
C GLU A 225 4.19 -17.35 28.20
N GLU A 226 5.34 -17.94 27.87
CA GLU A 226 6.42 -17.27 27.13
C GLU A 226 5.97 -16.96 25.70
N PHE A 227 5.24 -17.89 25.06
CA PHE A 227 4.69 -17.70 23.72
C PHE A 227 3.68 -16.55 23.70
N ARG A 228 2.82 -16.43 24.70
CA ARG A 228 1.90 -15.30 24.84
C ARG A 228 2.64 -13.97 24.99
N ILE A 229 3.69 -13.92 25.79
CA ILE A 229 4.55 -12.73 25.94
C ILE A 229 5.15 -12.36 24.57
N LEU A 230 5.65 -13.32 23.81
CA LEU A 230 6.15 -13.11 22.46
C LEU A 230 5.09 -12.47 21.55
N VAL A 231 3.88 -13.06 21.49
CA VAL A 231 2.76 -12.55 20.68
C VAL A 231 2.38 -11.13 21.07
N GLU A 232 2.25 -10.86 22.36
CA GLU A 232 1.91 -9.52 22.88
C GLU A 232 2.99 -8.49 22.51
N LYS A 233 4.27 -8.84 22.64
CA LYS A 233 5.39 -7.97 22.27
C LYS A 233 5.40 -7.69 20.76
N VAL A 234 5.22 -8.70 19.93
CA VAL A 234 5.13 -8.53 18.48
C VAL A 234 3.98 -7.59 18.10
N LYS A 235 2.78 -7.78 18.68
CA LYS A 235 1.63 -6.89 18.45
C LYS A 235 1.91 -5.45 18.91
N LEU A 236 2.56 -5.29 20.06
CA LEU A 236 2.92 -3.97 20.59
C LEU A 236 3.92 -3.25 19.69
N PHE A 237 5.03 -3.91 19.34
CA PHE A 237 6.11 -3.31 18.57
C PHE A 237 5.74 -3.12 17.08
N THR A 238 4.82 -3.93 16.53
CA THR A 238 4.26 -3.67 15.21
C THR A 238 3.62 -2.28 15.12
N LYS A 239 2.96 -1.81 16.18
CA LYS A 239 2.43 -0.44 16.24
C LYS A 239 3.54 0.61 16.22
N ALA A 240 4.70 0.32 16.84
CA ALA A 240 5.84 1.23 16.90
C ALA A 240 6.59 1.36 15.56
N LEU A 241 6.48 0.37 14.67
CA LEU A 241 7.08 0.44 13.33
C LEU A 241 6.39 1.50 12.46
N GLY A 242 5.11 1.77 12.69
CA GLY A 242 4.34 2.76 11.94
C GLY A 242 4.25 2.44 10.45
N ASN A 243 4.18 3.48 9.64
CA ASN A 243 4.02 3.39 8.18
C ASN A 243 5.29 3.82 7.39
N GLY A 244 6.41 4.08 8.07
CA GLY A 244 7.66 4.52 7.45
C GLY A 244 7.67 5.99 7.00
N VAL A 245 6.62 6.75 7.25
CA VAL A 245 6.54 8.17 6.88
C VAL A 245 7.05 9.04 8.02
N LYS A 246 8.05 9.87 7.75
CA LYS A 246 8.52 10.88 8.70
C LYS A 246 7.58 12.09 8.66
N HIS A 247 6.63 12.10 9.58
CA HIS A 247 5.63 13.17 9.73
C HIS A 247 5.42 13.50 11.21
N PRO A 248 5.18 14.76 11.59
CA PRO A 248 4.81 15.10 12.95
C PRO A 248 3.50 14.41 13.34
N VAL A 249 3.49 13.71 14.48
CA VAL A 249 2.25 13.14 15.02
C VAL A 249 1.42 14.21 15.72
N GLN A 250 0.09 14.01 15.83
CA GLN A 250 -0.83 15.00 16.40
C GLN A 250 -0.41 15.48 17.80
N ASN A 251 0.06 14.57 18.64
CA ASN A 251 0.53 14.91 19.98
C ASN A 251 1.86 15.70 20.00
N GLU A 252 2.58 15.74 18.89
CA GLU A 252 3.85 16.48 18.73
C GLU A 252 3.62 17.92 18.26
N LEU A 253 2.50 18.20 17.59
CA LEU A 253 2.20 19.51 17.02
C LEU A 253 2.22 20.67 18.06
N PRO A 254 1.62 20.56 19.25
CA PRO A 254 1.72 21.61 20.28
C PRO A 254 3.16 21.87 20.72
N HIS A 255 3.98 20.82 20.83
CA HIS A 255 5.40 20.95 21.16
C HIS A 255 6.21 21.57 20.03
N ARG A 256 5.82 21.29 18.75
CA ARG A 256 6.45 21.89 17.59
C ARG A 256 6.35 23.43 17.65
N ASP A 257 5.18 23.97 17.98
CA ASP A 257 4.97 25.42 18.07
C ASP A 257 5.84 26.09 19.13
N VAL A 258 6.16 25.38 20.20
CA VAL A 258 7.06 25.86 21.27
C VAL A 258 8.54 25.69 20.92
N LEU A 259 8.89 24.57 20.26
CA LEU A 259 10.29 24.20 19.99
C LEU A 259 10.90 25.01 18.85
N TYR A 260 10.12 25.27 17.80
CA TYR A 260 10.64 25.92 16.60
C TYR A 260 10.75 27.44 16.78
N LYS A 261 11.85 27.99 16.25
CA LYS A 261 12.00 29.45 16.17
C LYS A 261 11.05 30.00 15.13
N LYS A 262 10.56 31.20 15.35
CA LYS A 262 9.62 31.91 14.49
C LYS A 262 10.29 33.15 13.87
N VAL A 263 9.84 33.54 12.68
CA VAL A 263 10.32 34.78 12.03
C VAL A 263 9.47 35.92 12.53
N LEU A 264 10.12 36.91 13.16
CA LEU A 264 9.47 38.09 13.67
C LEU A 264 9.30 39.15 12.55
N PRO A 265 8.45 40.17 12.76
CA PRO A 265 8.22 41.24 11.77
C PRO A 265 9.50 42.02 11.36
N ASP A 266 10.51 42.06 12.21
CA ASP A 266 11.82 42.66 11.95
C ASP A 266 12.77 41.75 11.17
N GLY A 267 12.31 40.56 10.78
CA GLY A 267 13.11 39.55 10.10
C GLY A 267 14.02 38.70 11.00
N SER A 268 14.04 38.96 12.30
CA SER A 268 14.82 38.15 13.24
C SER A 268 14.18 36.79 13.49
N ILE A 269 14.99 35.74 13.76
CA ILE A 269 14.52 34.39 14.00
C ILE A 269 14.75 34.01 15.45
N LYS A 270 13.66 33.94 16.23
CA LYS A 270 13.69 33.70 17.67
C LYS A 270 12.52 32.80 18.10
N ARG A 271 12.58 32.28 19.34
CA ARG A 271 11.40 31.70 19.99
C ARG A 271 10.45 32.83 20.37
N ALA A 272 9.19 32.70 20.03
CA ALA A 272 8.16 33.67 20.37
C ALA A 272 6.80 32.96 20.48
N ASP A 273 6.00 33.35 21.48
CA ASP A 273 4.70 32.69 21.72
C ASP A 273 3.64 33.09 20.70
N ASP A 274 3.58 34.36 20.32
CA ASP A 274 2.50 34.95 19.50
C ASP A 274 2.89 35.19 18.02
N ALA A 275 4.05 34.74 17.57
CA ALA A 275 4.41 34.87 16.17
C ALA A 275 3.85 33.67 15.35
N PRO A 276 3.48 33.90 14.09
CA PRO A 276 3.06 32.80 13.24
C PRO A 276 4.17 31.72 13.18
N SER A 277 3.78 30.45 13.27
CA SER A 277 4.71 29.33 13.12
C SER A 277 5.53 29.48 11.85
N PHE A 278 6.76 28.96 11.86
CA PHE A 278 7.63 28.96 10.67
C PHE A 278 6.94 28.22 9.53
N VAL A 279 6.41 28.95 8.58
CA VAL A 279 5.59 28.42 7.48
C VAL A 279 6.28 28.72 6.15
N ALA A 280 5.87 28.03 5.10
CA ALA A 280 6.42 28.09 3.76
C ALA A 280 6.64 29.53 3.21
N HIS A 281 5.82 30.51 3.58
CA HIS A 281 6.02 31.92 3.20
C HIS A 281 7.24 32.59 3.86
N SER A 282 7.79 32.01 4.92
CA SER A 282 9.05 32.44 5.55
C SER A 282 10.28 31.80 4.89
N ILE A 283 10.06 30.84 3.98
CA ILE A 283 11.13 30.24 3.20
C ILE A 283 11.42 31.22 2.06
N ASN A 284 12.59 31.87 2.12
CA ASN A 284 13.04 32.81 1.08
C ASN A 284 12.93 32.15 -0.31
N GLY A 285 12.15 32.77 -1.19
CA GLY A 285 12.03 32.37 -2.59
C GLY A 285 10.69 31.80 -3.05
N PHE A 286 9.74 31.49 -2.15
CA PHE A 286 8.37 31.19 -2.58
C PHE A 286 7.66 32.48 -2.99
N SER A 287 7.12 32.51 -4.19
CA SER A 287 6.42 33.68 -4.73
C SER A 287 5.00 33.31 -5.17
N MET A 288 4.03 34.13 -4.80
CA MET A 288 2.65 34.00 -5.30
C MET A 288 2.53 34.24 -6.82
N ASP A 289 3.57 34.83 -7.43
CA ASP A 289 3.66 34.96 -8.89
C ASP A 289 4.14 33.69 -9.58
N LYS A 290 4.79 32.78 -8.82
CA LYS A 290 5.17 31.47 -9.31
C LYS A 290 4.08 30.46 -9.03
N VAL A 291 3.64 29.80 -10.08
CA VAL A 291 2.53 28.82 -10.06
C VAL A 291 3.00 27.53 -10.72
N ALA A 292 2.86 26.42 -10.02
CA ALA A 292 3.12 25.10 -10.58
C ALA A 292 1.84 24.27 -10.70
N ILE A 293 1.75 23.44 -11.75
CA ILE A 293 0.73 22.41 -11.91
C ILE A 293 1.37 21.04 -11.70
N ALA A 294 0.84 20.29 -10.75
CA ALA A 294 1.14 18.87 -10.54
C ALA A 294 0.06 18.02 -11.23
N ILE A 295 0.39 17.40 -12.35
CA ILE A 295 -0.44 16.37 -12.98
C ILE A 295 -0.21 15.07 -12.23
N ILE A 296 -1.13 14.70 -11.34
CA ILE A 296 -1.01 13.53 -10.47
C ILE A 296 -1.43 12.27 -11.23
N ALA A 297 -0.45 11.42 -11.57
CA ALA A 297 -0.74 10.16 -12.28
C ALA A 297 0.18 9.02 -11.84
N ARG A 298 -0.37 7.79 -11.86
CA ARG A 298 0.33 6.53 -11.62
C ARG A 298 -0.25 5.44 -12.52
N LEU A 299 0.55 4.38 -12.80
CA LEU A 299 0.08 3.24 -13.59
C LEU A 299 -0.74 2.22 -12.78
N LYS A 300 -0.82 2.35 -11.46
CA LYS A 300 -1.56 1.48 -10.55
C LYS A 300 -3.08 1.77 -10.63
N SER A 301 -3.71 1.44 -11.74
CA SER A 301 -5.17 1.48 -11.89
C SER A 301 -5.72 0.05 -12.01
N GLN A 302 -6.69 -0.31 -11.17
CA GLN A 302 -7.35 -1.63 -11.20
C GLN A 302 -8.56 -1.67 -12.13
N ARG A 303 -9.30 -0.55 -12.26
CA ARG A 303 -10.55 -0.43 -13.05
C ARG A 303 -10.29 -0.33 -14.55
N LEU A 304 -9.24 0.39 -14.92
CA LEU A 304 -8.74 0.49 -16.29
C LEU A 304 -7.20 0.50 -16.22
N PRO A 305 -6.53 -0.66 -16.42
CA PRO A 305 -5.08 -0.76 -16.34
C PRO A 305 -4.39 0.23 -17.27
N LYS A 306 -3.36 0.93 -16.76
CA LYS A 306 -2.58 1.93 -17.52
C LYS A 306 -3.45 3.03 -18.18
N LYS A 307 -4.59 3.39 -17.60
CA LYS A 307 -5.58 4.31 -18.18
C LYS A 307 -4.98 5.62 -18.72
N VAL A 308 -3.95 6.16 -18.07
CA VAL A 308 -3.32 7.42 -18.49
C VAL A 308 -2.51 7.31 -19.80
N LEU A 309 -2.21 6.08 -20.24
CA LEU A 309 -1.58 5.76 -21.53
C LEU A 309 -2.62 5.30 -22.59
N ALA A 310 -3.92 5.29 -22.25
CA ALA A 310 -4.96 4.91 -23.19
C ALA A 310 -5.11 5.96 -24.31
N PRO A 311 -5.44 5.54 -25.56
CA PRO A 311 -5.59 6.47 -26.68
C PRO A 311 -6.84 7.34 -26.51
N LEU A 312 -6.73 8.64 -26.83
CA LEU A 312 -7.82 9.60 -26.90
C LEU A 312 -7.56 10.54 -28.09
N GLY A 313 -8.34 10.42 -29.14
CA GLY A 313 -8.07 11.10 -30.40
C GLY A 313 -6.75 10.63 -31.03
N GLU A 314 -5.89 11.57 -31.41
CA GLU A 314 -4.57 11.31 -31.98
C GLU A 314 -3.46 11.17 -30.91
N GLU A 315 -3.79 11.33 -29.62
CA GLU A 315 -2.85 11.40 -28.51
C GLU A 315 -3.16 10.29 -27.49
N GLN A 316 -2.25 10.09 -26.52
CA GLN A 316 -2.58 9.36 -25.32
C GLN A 316 -3.16 10.30 -24.27
N LEU A 317 -3.96 9.76 -23.34
CA LEU A 317 -4.72 10.55 -22.36
C LEU A 317 -3.83 11.53 -21.57
N ILE A 318 -2.65 11.08 -21.13
CA ILE A 318 -1.70 11.95 -20.40
C ILE A 318 -1.11 13.05 -21.29
N GLU A 319 -0.84 12.74 -22.56
CA GLU A 319 -0.35 13.70 -23.56
C GLU A 319 -1.44 14.73 -23.88
N ALA A 320 -2.67 14.27 -24.15
CA ALA A 320 -3.83 15.13 -24.39
C ALA A 320 -4.08 16.09 -23.21
N LEU A 321 -4.03 15.59 -21.97
CA LEU A 321 -4.13 16.43 -20.78
C LEU A 321 -3.01 17.46 -20.70
N TYR A 322 -1.74 17.02 -20.87
CA TYR A 322 -0.60 17.93 -20.75
C TYR A 322 -0.66 19.03 -21.81
N ASN A 323 -0.93 18.68 -23.07
CA ASN A 323 -1.03 19.65 -24.17
C ASN A 323 -2.20 20.62 -23.96
N ASN A 324 -3.31 20.14 -23.44
CA ASN A 324 -4.47 20.98 -23.12
C ASN A 324 -4.16 21.95 -21.97
N ILE A 325 -3.76 21.46 -20.78
CA ILE A 325 -3.57 22.31 -19.60
C ILE A 325 -2.37 23.26 -19.72
N SER A 326 -1.41 22.92 -20.56
CA SER A 326 -0.24 23.78 -20.85
C SER A 326 -0.61 25.07 -21.61
N GLN A 327 -1.85 25.19 -22.12
CA GLN A 327 -2.38 26.42 -22.72
C GLN A 327 -2.80 27.46 -21.66
N ALA A 328 -2.91 27.08 -20.39
CA ALA A 328 -3.13 28.04 -19.31
C ALA A 328 -1.97 29.05 -19.24
N ARG A 329 -2.30 30.34 -19.05
CA ARG A 329 -1.36 31.47 -19.19
C ARG A 329 -0.66 31.83 -17.87
N ARG A 330 -1.20 31.39 -16.74
CA ARG A 330 -0.72 31.76 -15.41
C ARG A 330 0.33 30.83 -14.81
N PRO A 331 0.31 29.51 -15.08
CA PRO A 331 1.35 28.62 -14.59
C PRO A 331 2.71 28.91 -15.22
N ASN A 332 3.77 28.76 -14.40
CA ASN A 332 5.16 28.86 -14.86
C ASN A 332 5.82 27.50 -15.04
N ASP A 333 5.21 26.45 -14.45
CA ASP A 333 5.76 25.10 -14.40
C ASP A 333 4.60 24.08 -14.43
N VAL A 334 4.62 23.19 -15.42
CA VAL A 334 3.62 22.12 -15.57
C VAL A 334 4.38 20.78 -15.65
N ARG A 335 4.15 19.89 -14.69
CA ARG A 335 4.86 18.61 -14.66
C ARG A 335 3.91 17.43 -14.36
N LEU A 336 4.23 16.28 -14.97
CA LEU A 336 3.77 15.02 -14.44
C LEU A 336 4.37 14.81 -13.05
N ALA A 337 3.54 14.58 -12.02
CA ALA A 337 3.96 14.25 -10.67
C ALA A 337 3.61 12.79 -10.36
N THR A 338 4.54 11.86 -10.68
CA THR A 338 4.40 10.42 -10.49
C THR A 338 5.23 9.90 -9.32
N SER A 339 5.22 8.59 -9.08
CA SER A 339 5.96 8.01 -7.95
C SER A 339 7.39 7.59 -8.32
N THR A 340 8.21 7.36 -7.27
CA THR A 340 9.55 6.79 -7.41
C THR A 340 9.56 5.27 -7.58
N LEU A 341 8.40 4.60 -7.56
CA LEU A 341 8.32 3.14 -7.69
C LEU A 341 8.65 2.69 -9.12
N PRO A 342 9.33 1.54 -9.29
CA PRO A 342 9.61 0.95 -10.61
C PRO A 342 8.36 0.71 -11.47
N ALA A 343 7.20 0.47 -10.85
CA ALA A 343 5.93 0.30 -11.55
C ALA A 343 5.49 1.54 -12.35
N ASP A 344 6.00 2.73 -12.01
CA ASP A 344 5.71 3.99 -12.70
C ASP A 344 6.86 4.45 -13.65
N ASP A 345 7.93 3.63 -13.84
CA ASP A 345 9.05 3.95 -14.73
C ASP A 345 8.58 4.08 -16.18
N GLU A 346 7.70 3.19 -16.62
CA GLU A 346 7.13 3.22 -17.99
C GLU A 346 6.42 4.56 -18.26
N LEU A 347 5.64 5.06 -17.30
CA LEU A 347 4.97 6.35 -17.43
C LEU A 347 5.98 7.51 -17.47
N ALA A 348 6.98 7.46 -16.59
CA ALA A 348 7.99 8.50 -16.52
C ALA A 348 8.85 8.57 -17.82
N HIS A 349 9.25 7.42 -18.37
CA HIS A 349 9.98 7.35 -19.63
C HIS A 349 9.12 7.83 -20.80
N HIS A 350 7.88 7.33 -20.90
CA HIS A 350 6.96 7.76 -21.94
C HIS A 350 6.76 9.28 -21.98
N CYS A 351 6.53 9.90 -20.81
CA CYS A 351 6.38 11.35 -20.72
C CYS A 351 7.69 12.09 -21.09
N ALA A 352 8.84 11.55 -20.68
CA ALA A 352 10.15 12.13 -21.05
C ALA A 352 10.39 12.10 -22.58
N ASP A 353 10.02 11.00 -23.26
CA ASP A 353 10.10 10.86 -24.71
C ASP A 353 9.22 11.90 -25.44
N LEU A 354 8.09 12.26 -24.85
CA LEU A 354 7.19 13.32 -25.33
C LEU A 354 7.64 14.73 -24.89
N SER A 355 8.79 14.87 -24.23
CA SER A 355 9.28 16.14 -23.66
C SER A 355 8.34 16.75 -22.61
N ILE A 356 7.49 15.94 -21.95
CA ILE A 356 6.69 16.34 -20.81
C ILE A 356 7.59 16.30 -19.56
N PRO A 357 7.75 17.43 -18.83
CA PRO A 357 8.56 17.44 -17.62
C PRO A 357 8.02 16.50 -16.55
N VAL A 358 8.89 15.69 -15.96
CA VAL A 358 8.53 14.67 -14.97
C VAL A 358 9.12 15.01 -13.60
N PHE A 359 8.29 15.01 -12.57
CA PHE A 359 8.67 15.00 -11.17
C PHE A 359 8.36 13.63 -10.57
N ARG A 360 9.32 13.04 -9.85
CA ARG A 360 9.13 11.76 -9.17
C ARG A 360 9.26 11.95 -7.66
N GLY A 361 8.21 11.60 -6.92
CA GLY A 361 8.16 11.80 -5.47
C GLY A 361 7.50 10.65 -4.73
N HIS A 362 6.99 10.94 -3.53
CA HIS A 362 6.44 9.93 -2.61
C HIS A 362 5.36 9.05 -3.27
N PRO A 363 5.44 7.70 -3.16
CA PRO A 363 4.52 6.83 -3.89
C PRO A 363 3.06 6.99 -3.46
N ASP A 364 2.75 7.09 -2.17
CA ASP A 364 1.38 7.06 -1.69
C ASP A 364 0.87 8.42 -1.18
N SER A 365 1.75 9.36 -0.85
CA SER A 365 1.37 10.70 -0.42
C SER A 365 1.32 11.68 -1.60
N VAL A 366 0.11 12.05 -2.02
CA VAL A 366 -0.10 13.08 -3.07
C VAL A 366 0.33 14.45 -2.59
N ILE A 367 0.04 14.77 -1.31
CA ILE A 367 0.38 16.07 -0.73
C ILE A 367 1.89 16.28 -0.62
N ASP A 368 2.68 15.23 -0.29
CA ASP A 368 4.14 15.30 -0.31
C ASP A 368 4.66 15.62 -1.72
N ARG A 369 4.18 14.89 -2.74
CA ARG A 369 4.57 15.16 -4.14
C ARG A 369 4.28 16.58 -4.57
N MET A 370 3.13 17.14 -4.17
CA MET A 370 2.78 18.51 -4.49
C MET A 370 3.70 19.50 -3.76
N LEU A 371 3.97 19.29 -2.48
CA LEU A 371 4.84 20.16 -1.67
C LEU A 371 6.28 20.14 -2.17
N ASP A 372 6.81 18.96 -2.52
CA ASP A 372 8.16 18.80 -3.05
C ASP A 372 8.31 19.49 -4.42
N LEU A 373 7.30 19.35 -5.29
CA LEU A 373 7.27 20.07 -6.58
C LEU A 373 7.19 21.59 -6.37
N ALA A 374 6.36 22.07 -5.42
CA ALA A 374 6.30 23.48 -5.07
C ALA A 374 7.63 23.99 -4.51
N TRP A 375 8.33 23.14 -3.74
CA TRP A 375 9.68 23.46 -3.23
C TRP A 375 10.70 23.63 -4.36
N GLU A 376 10.74 22.71 -5.31
CA GLU A 376 11.67 22.80 -6.47
C GLU A 376 11.40 24.05 -7.32
N SER A 377 10.14 24.28 -7.67
CA SER A 377 9.72 25.42 -8.51
C SER A 377 9.66 26.76 -7.78
N LYS A 378 9.76 26.75 -6.43
CA LYS A 378 9.55 27.92 -5.56
C LYS A 378 8.18 28.58 -5.75
N SER A 379 7.16 27.76 -6.02
CA SER A 379 5.81 28.21 -6.32
C SER A 379 5.02 28.50 -5.04
N GLY A 380 4.46 29.71 -4.93
CA GLY A 380 3.54 30.09 -3.85
C GLY A 380 2.12 29.56 -4.07
N ILE A 381 1.81 29.14 -5.30
CA ILE A 381 0.55 28.50 -5.69
C ILE A 381 0.87 27.18 -6.38
N ILE A 382 0.22 26.11 -5.93
CA ILE A 382 0.33 24.77 -6.54
C ILE A 382 -1.05 24.26 -6.91
N LEU A 383 -1.19 23.74 -8.12
CA LEU A 383 -2.44 23.14 -8.58
C LEU A 383 -2.34 21.60 -8.62
N ARG A 384 -3.45 20.97 -8.28
CA ARG A 384 -3.68 19.54 -8.51
C ARG A 384 -4.56 19.36 -9.74
N VAL A 385 -4.03 18.62 -10.71
CA VAL A 385 -4.79 18.07 -11.84
C VAL A 385 -4.57 16.57 -11.81
N THR A 386 -5.66 15.78 -11.83
CA THR A 386 -5.50 14.33 -11.85
C THR A 386 -5.34 13.84 -13.29
N GLY A 387 -4.42 12.89 -13.50
CA GLY A 387 -3.98 12.44 -14.83
C GLY A 387 -5.06 11.78 -15.69
N ASP A 388 -6.26 11.60 -15.14
CA ASP A 388 -7.44 11.05 -15.78
C ASP A 388 -8.46 12.11 -16.24
N ASN A 389 -8.10 13.39 -16.18
CA ASN A 389 -9.00 14.52 -16.50
C ASN A 389 -8.55 15.28 -17.76
N PRO A 390 -8.63 14.68 -18.96
CA PRO A 390 -8.06 15.27 -20.18
C PRO A 390 -8.68 16.63 -20.55
N PHE A 391 -9.93 16.88 -20.19
CA PHE A 391 -10.66 18.12 -20.46
C PHE A 391 -10.54 19.19 -19.36
N THR A 392 -9.52 19.11 -18.48
CA THR A 392 -9.30 20.20 -17.50
C THR A 392 -9.08 21.52 -18.23
N SER A 393 -9.99 22.51 -18.01
CA SER A 393 -10.01 23.75 -18.78
C SER A 393 -8.86 24.69 -18.40
N PRO A 394 -8.05 25.13 -19.38
CA PRO A 394 -7.01 26.14 -19.18
C PRO A 394 -7.55 27.48 -18.67
N GLU A 395 -8.68 27.94 -19.23
CA GLU A 395 -9.30 29.24 -18.88
C GLU A 395 -9.80 29.25 -17.44
N LEU A 396 -10.50 28.16 -17.03
CA LEU A 396 -10.99 28.01 -15.66
C LEU A 396 -9.84 27.83 -14.67
N THR A 397 -8.76 27.20 -15.11
CA THR A 397 -7.53 27.05 -14.33
C THR A 397 -6.88 28.41 -14.05
N ASP A 398 -6.75 29.26 -15.07
CA ASP A 398 -6.26 30.64 -14.88
C ASP A 398 -7.14 31.43 -13.92
N ALA A 399 -8.44 31.27 -14.00
CA ALA A 399 -9.40 31.99 -13.16
C ALA A 399 -9.28 31.61 -11.66
N ILE A 400 -9.13 30.33 -11.33
CA ILE A 400 -8.95 29.90 -9.92
C ILE A 400 -7.57 30.28 -9.36
N ILE A 401 -6.53 30.37 -10.20
CA ILE A 401 -5.23 30.90 -9.80
C ILE A 401 -5.36 32.34 -9.35
N GLU A 402 -6.14 33.17 -10.07
CA GLU A 402 -6.36 34.56 -9.71
C GLU A 402 -7.13 34.70 -8.38
N LEU A 403 -8.05 33.79 -8.04
CA LEU A 403 -8.68 33.79 -6.72
C LEU A 403 -7.66 33.60 -5.60
N VAL A 404 -6.76 32.60 -5.74
CA VAL A 404 -5.73 32.33 -4.73
C VAL A 404 -4.75 33.49 -4.63
N ARG A 405 -4.35 34.10 -5.76
CA ARG A 405 -3.38 35.19 -5.83
C ARG A 405 -3.92 36.49 -5.31
N ASN A 406 -5.05 36.95 -5.83
CA ASN A 406 -5.57 38.29 -5.64
C ASN A 406 -6.54 38.39 -4.45
N ASP A 407 -7.41 37.39 -4.29
CA ASP A 407 -8.41 37.38 -3.21
C ASP A 407 -7.88 36.69 -1.94
N LYS A 408 -6.63 36.22 -1.96
CA LYS A 408 -5.92 35.62 -0.83
C LYS A 408 -6.68 34.46 -0.17
N VAL A 409 -7.37 33.66 -0.99
CA VAL A 409 -7.96 32.40 -0.52
C VAL A 409 -6.89 31.31 -0.44
N ASP A 410 -7.13 30.32 0.39
CA ASP A 410 -6.20 29.20 0.62
C ASP A 410 -6.37 28.08 -0.42
N TYR A 411 -7.60 27.95 -0.92
CA TYR A 411 -8.02 26.95 -1.89
C TYR A 411 -9.06 27.51 -2.84
N ALA A 412 -8.99 27.14 -4.11
CA ALA A 412 -9.98 27.55 -5.10
C ALA A 412 -10.33 26.41 -6.08
N ARG A 413 -11.61 26.37 -6.49
CA ARG A 413 -12.16 25.43 -7.48
C ARG A 413 -13.24 26.04 -8.33
N VAL A 414 -13.71 25.30 -9.35
CA VAL A 414 -14.87 25.67 -10.14
C VAL A 414 -16.04 24.73 -9.82
N ASN A 415 -17.25 25.28 -9.69
CA ASN A 415 -18.51 24.56 -9.57
C ASN A 415 -19.30 24.61 -10.90
N ASN A 416 -20.37 23.81 -11.01
CA ASN A 416 -21.32 23.74 -12.14
C ASN A 416 -20.70 23.28 -13.47
N VAL A 417 -19.53 22.65 -13.45
CA VAL A 417 -18.84 22.09 -14.61
C VAL A 417 -18.85 20.56 -14.55
N PRO A 418 -18.72 19.87 -15.68
CA PRO A 418 -18.52 18.43 -15.71
C PRO A 418 -17.38 17.98 -14.78
N PHE A 419 -17.58 16.86 -14.09
CA PHE A 419 -16.54 16.26 -13.25
C PHE A 419 -15.30 15.96 -14.10
N GLY A 420 -14.13 16.38 -13.66
CA GLY A 420 -12.88 16.28 -14.41
C GLY A 420 -12.51 17.52 -15.23
N MET A 421 -13.36 18.56 -15.30
CA MET A 421 -13.06 19.80 -16.05
C MET A 421 -12.36 20.88 -15.20
N SER A 422 -12.42 20.78 -13.86
CA SER A 422 -11.81 21.74 -12.94
C SER A 422 -10.52 21.23 -12.34
N ALA A 423 -9.45 22.04 -12.38
CA ALA A 423 -8.31 21.89 -11.52
C ALA A 423 -8.65 22.33 -10.07
N GLU A 424 -7.75 22.09 -9.15
CA GLU A 424 -7.82 22.58 -7.76
C GLU A 424 -6.57 23.40 -7.46
N ALA A 425 -6.72 24.65 -7.05
CA ALA A 425 -5.62 25.54 -6.74
C ALA A 425 -5.46 25.71 -5.22
N PHE A 426 -4.24 25.61 -4.75
CA PHE A 426 -3.87 25.74 -3.34
C PHE A 426 -2.82 26.83 -3.18
N SER A 427 -2.91 27.66 -2.12
CA SER A 427 -1.71 28.32 -1.65
C SER A 427 -0.77 27.27 -1.06
N THR A 428 0.52 27.33 -1.42
CA THR A 428 1.53 26.38 -0.91
C THR A 428 1.61 26.44 0.62
N LYS A 429 1.40 27.62 1.19
CA LYS A 429 1.30 27.81 2.63
C LYS A 429 0.19 26.97 3.26
N TYR A 430 -1.03 27.08 2.74
CA TYR A 430 -2.16 26.32 3.27
C TYR A 430 -1.97 24.81 3.10
N LEU A 431 -1.45 24.40 1.93
CA LEU A 431 -1.18 22.99 1.68
C LEU A 431 -0.17 22.42 2.70
N TRP A 432 0.85 23.19 3.07
CA TRP A 432 1.79 22.85 4.12
C TRP A 432 1.13 22.80 5.50
N ASP A 433 0.31 23.79 5.85
CA ASP A 433 -0.43 23.82 7.12
C ASP A 433 -1.40 22.62 7.22
N LEU A 434 -2.07 22.26 6.12
CA LEU A 434 -2.92 21.07 6.04
C LEU A 434 -2.11 19.78 6.23
N TYR A 435 -0.97 19.65 5.53
CA TYR A 435 -0.06 18.52 5.67
C TYR A 435 0.34 18.27 7.13
N LEU A 436 0.72 19.31 7.85
CA LEU A 436 1.10 19.21 9.27
C LEU A 436 -0.05 18.74 10.17
N ARG A 437 -1.29 19.09 9.83
CA ARG A 437 -2.49 18.72 10.59
C ARG A 437 -3.09 17.36 10.21
N MET A 438 -2.66 16.77 9.10
CA MET A 438 -3.14 15.45 8.71
C MET A 438 -2.59 14.37 9.67
N GLU A 439 -3.46 13.52 10.16
CA GLU A 439 -3.06 12.36 10.96
C GLU A 439 -2.25 11.34 10.12
N ASN A 440 -2.66 11.18 8.86
CA ASN A 440 -1.99 10.28 7.92
C ASN A 440 -1.96 10.89 6.51
N PRO A 441 -0.82 11.44 6.05
CA PRO A 441 -0.70 12.03 4.72
C PRO A 441 -0.78 11.00 3.57
N MET A 442 -0.67 9.68 3.86
CA MET A 442 -0.78 8.61 2.87
C MET A 442 -2.17 8.50 2.24
N VAL A 443 -3.19 9.05 2.88
CA VAL A 443 -4.56 9.09 2.36
C VAL A 443 -4.86 10.40 1.62
N SER A 444 -3.84 11.16 1.26
CA SER A 444 -4.00 12.45 0.58
C SER A 444 -4.46 12.37 -0.89
N GLU A 445 -4.71 11.18 -1.42
CA GLU A 445 -5.50 11.02 -2.66
C GLU A 445 -6.93 11.61 -2.50
N TYR A 446 -7.44 11.66 -1.26
CA TYR A 446 -8.72 12.28 -0.89
C TYR A 446 -8.57 13.75 -0.46
N LEU A 447 -7.56 14.47 -0.96
CA LEU A 447 -7.21 15.83 -0.54
C LEU A 447 -8.40 16.81 -0.54
N THR A 448 -9.23 16.74 -1.58
CA THR A 448 -10.44 17.54 -1.73
C THR A 448 -11.43 17.35 -0.57
N TRP A 449 -11.55 16.13 -0.04
CA TRP A 449 -12.39 15.83 1.11
C TRP A 449 -11.86 16.47 2.39
N PHE A 450 -10.56 16.45 2.62
CA PHE A 450 -9.95 17.11 3.78
C PHE A 450 -10.14 18.63 3.73
N VAL A 451 -10.00 19.23 2.55
CA VAL A 451 -10.27 20.66 2.34
C VAL A 451 -11.73 21.01 2.62
N LEU A 452 -12.67 20.18 2.15
CA LEU A 452 -14.11 20.38 2.38
C LEU A 452 -14.42 20.47 3.87
N LEU A 453 -13.85 19.55 4.66
CA LEU A 453 -14.08 19.46 6.10
C LEU A 453 -13.30 20.50 6.92
N ASP A 454 -12.25 21.09 6.37
CA ASP A 454 -11.42 22.06 7.08
C ASP A 454 -12.12 23.42 7.18
N LYS A 455 -12.60 23.76 8.37
CA LYS A 455 -13.23 25.04 8.68
C LYS A 455 -12.25 26.22 8.74
N THR A 456 -10.94 25.95 8.83
CA THR A 456 -9.92 27.00 8.86
C THR A 456 -9.50 27.45 7.47
N CYS A 457 -9.81 26.66 6.44
CA CYS A 457 -9.51 26.95 5.05
C CYS A 457 -10.36 28.10 4.50
N LYS A 458 -9.72 29.14 4.01
CA LYS A 458 -10.38 30.20 3.23
C LYS A 458 -10.64 29.69 1.82
N LYS A 459 -11.83 29.15 1.61
CA LYS A 459 -12.23 28.57 0.33
C LYS A 459 -12.70 29.65 -0.64
N GLY A 460 -12.28 29.55 -1.89
CA GLY A 460 -12.82 30.32 -3.02
C GLY A 460 -13.49 29.40 -4.04
N CYS A 461 -14.52 29.88 -4.71
CA CYS A 461 -15.06 29.18 -5.85
C CYS A 461 -15.44 30.12 -6.99
N ILE A 462 -15.47 29.55 -8.18
CA ILE A 462 -16.09 30.13 -9.36
C ILE A 462 -17.29 29.25 -9.70
N ASP A 463 -18.48 29.84 -9.73
CA ASP A 463 -19.65 29.20 -10.30
C ASP A 463 -19.68 29.50 -11.80
N LEU A 464 -19.57 28.45 -12.60
CA LEU A 464 -19.75 28.61 -14.04
C LEU A 464 -21.24 28.80 -14.36
N GLU A 465 -21.56 29.81 -15.13
CA GLU A 465 -22.89 30.06 -15.66
C GLU A 465 -22.86 29.80 -17.17
N TRP A 466 -23.57 28.76 -17.62
CA TRP A 466 -23.67 28.37 -19.00
C TRP A 466 -25.10 27.93 -19.30
N GLU A 467 -25.82 28.73 -20.14
CA GLU A 467 -27.23 28.51 -20.54
C GLU A 467 -28.18 28.20 -19.36
N GLY A 468 -27.88 28.66 -18.14
CA GLY A 468 -28.66 28.38 -16.95
C GLY A 468 -28.61 26.91 -16.48
N LYS A 469 -27.67 26.11 -16.98
CA LYS A 469 -27.53 24.68 -16.69
C LYS A 469 -26.45 24.41 -15.65
N ASP A 470 -26.63 23.32 -14.92
CA ASP A 470 -25.65 22.74 -14.02
C ASP A 470 -25.16 21.41 -14.59
N LEU A 471 -23.91 21.36 -15.00
CA LEU A 471 -23.29 20.19 -15.61
C LEU A 471 -22.48 19.34 -14.62
N SER A 472 -22.56 19.59 -13.31
CA SER A 472 -21.75 18.91 -12.29
C SER A 472 -21.91 17.39 -12.25
N LEU A 473 -23.03 16.84 -12.77
CA LEU A 473 -23.29 15.41 -12.84
C LEU A 473 -22.76 14.75 -14.12
N LYS A 474 -22.34 15.54 -15.12
CA LYS A 474 -21.66 15.03 -16.31
C LYS A 474 -20.23 14.62 -15.95
N ASN A 475 -19.67 13.59 -16.60
CA ASN A 475 -18.36 13.06 -16.26
C ASN A 475 -17.41 13.08 -17.45
N LEU A 476 -16.30 13.80 -17.29
CA LEU A 476 -15.15 13.86 -18.19
C LEU A 476 -13.86 13.34 -17.52
N SER A 477 -13.99 12.64 -16.39
CA SER A 477 -12.87 11.93 -15.73
C SER A 477 -12.89 10.46 -16.14
N VAL A 478 -11.76 9.92 -16.55
CA VAL A 478 -11.64 8.55 -17.07
C VAL A 478 -11.28 7.58 -15.96
N ASP A 479 -12.27 6.82 -15.49
CA ASP A 479 -12.08 5.76 -14.50
C ASP A 479 -12.36 4.36 -15.06
N TYR A 480 -13.30 4.27 -16.01
CA TYR A 480 -13.74 3.04 -16.67
C TYR A 480 -13.63 3.19 -18.19
N PRO A 481 -13.64 2.08 -18.96
CA PRO A 481 -13.65 2.14 -20.43
C PRO A 481 -14.77 3.02 -21.01
N GLN A 482 -15.96 2.99 -20.40
CA GLN A 482 -17.10 3.81 -20.83
C GLN A 482 -16.86 5.33 -20.66
N ASP A 483 -16.05 5.73 -19.66
CA ASP A 483 -15.70 7.13 -19.48
C ASP A 483 -14.76 7.60 -20.59
N LEU A 484 -13.81 6.75 -21.00
CA LEU A 484 -12.93 7.02 -22.13
C LEU A 484 -13.71 7.17 -23.44
N GLU A 485 -14.69 6.28 -23.67
CA GLU A 485 -15.61 6.40 -24.80
C GLU A 485 -16.42 7.70 -24.73
N GLY A 486 -16.83 8.12 -23.54
CA GLY A 486 -17.52 9.40 -23.32
C GLY A 486 -16.65 10.59 -23.71
N CYS A 487 -15.38 10.60 -23.28
CA CYS A 487 -14.41 11.62 -23.66
C CYS A 487 -14.16 11.63 -25.19
N GLN A 488 -14.06 10.47 -25.83
CA GLN A 488 -13.91 10.37 -27.28
C GLN A 488 -15.14 10.95 -28.01
N LYS A 489 -16.36 10.66 -27.56
CA LYS A 489 -17.58 11.23 -28.14
C LYS A 489 -17.61 12.75 -28.05
N VAL A 490 -17.15 13.34 -26.95
CA VAL A 490 -17.06 14.79 -26.80
C VAL A 490 -16.05 15.37 -27.79
N LEU A 491 -14.90 14.74 -27.97
CA LEU A 491 -13.90 15.13 -28.95
C LEU A 491 -14.42 15.08 -30.38
N ASP A 492 -15.10 13.97 -30.74
CA ASP A 492 -15.71 13.77 -32.06
C ASP A 492 -16.84 14.78 -32.34
N CYS A 493 -17.68 15.09 -31.32
CA CYS A 493 -18.75 16.09 -31.41
C CYS A 493 -18.20 17.50 -31.67
N ALA A 494 -17.04 17.83 -31.06
CA ALA A 494 -16.35 19.09 -31.32
C ALA A 494 -15.68 19.12 -32.72
N GLY A 495 -15.63 17.98 -33.42
CA GLY A 495 -14.97 17.86 -34.73
C GLY A 495 -13.46 18.03 -34.66
N LYS A 496 -12.84 17.61 -33.54
CA LYS A 496 -11.42 17.75 -33.28
C LYS A 496 -10.75 16.39 -33.11
N SER A 497 -9.45 16.34 -33.38
CA SER A 497 -8.62 15.15 -33.13
C SER A 497 -7.75 15.25 -31.87
N LYS A 498 -7.62 16.47 -31.31
CA LYS A 498 -6.88 16.76 -30.07
C LYS A 498 -7.73 17.52 -29.07
N VAL A 499 -7.57 17.18 -27.80
CA VAL A 499 -8.32 17.85 -26.72
C VAL A 499 -7.92 19.33 -26.61
N SER A 500 -6.66 19.64 -26.84
CA SER A 500 -6.12 21.01 -26.84
C SER A 500 -6.76 21.95 -27.86
N ASP A 501 -7.44 21.42 -28.89
CA ASP A 501 -8.13 22.19 -29.92
C ASP A 501 -9.63 22.41 -29.58
N VAL A 502 -10.12 21.82 -28.50
CA VAL A 502 -11.52 21.95 -28.06
C VAL A 502 -11.66 23.17 -27.16
N THR A 503 -12.52 24.11 -27.53
CA THR A 503 -12.82 25.27 -26.67
C THR A 503 -13.67 24.88 -25.46
N LEU A 504 -13.69 25.71 -24.43
CA LEU A 504 -14.53 25.51 -23.24
C LEU A 504 -16.00 25.37 -23.62
N GLU A 505 -16.52 26.25 -24.49
CA GLU A 505 -17.91 26.23 -24.98
C GLU A 505 -18.23 24.93 -25.74
N GLU A 506 -17.36 24.51 -26.66
CA GLU A 506 -17.54 23.24 -27.39
C GLU A 506 -17.59 22.04 -26.44
N ALA A 507 -16.70 21.99 -25.45
CA ALA A 507 -16.66 20.92 -24.46
C ALA A 507 -17.94 20.86 -23.62
N LEU A 508 -18.44 22.02 -23.13
CA LEU A 508 -19.67 22.09 -22.35
C LEU A 508 -20.89 21.67 -23.19
N ARG A 509 -21.03 22.18 -24.42
CA ARG A 509 -22.11 21.83 -25.34
C ARG A 509 -22.14 20.35 -25.67
N CYS A 510 -20.98 19.77 -26.00
CA CYS A 510 -20.89 18.34 -26.32
C CYS A 510 -21.12 17.46 -25.10
N ALA A 511 -20.61 17.86 -23.92
CA ALA A 511 -20.86 17.14 -22.67
C ALA A 511 -22.34 17.13 -22.29
N ASP A 512 -23.03 18.28 -22.41
CA ASP A 512 -24.46 18.39 -22.16
C ASP A 512 -25.29 17.48 -23.07
N SER A 513 -24.98 17.51 -24.36
CA SER A 513 -25.76 16.80 -25.37
C SER A 513 -25.53 15.28 -25.39
N LEU A 514 -24.35 14.79 -25.00
CA LEU A 514 -23.92 13.40 -25.22
C LEU A 514 -23.73 12.59 -23.95
N LEU A 515 -23.42 13.22 -22.81
CA LEU A 515 -23.13 12.50 -21.58
C LEU A 515 -24.37 12.39 -20.70
N ASN A 516 -24.55 11.22 -20.10
CA ASN A 516 -25.59 10.98 -19.10
C ASN A 516 -25.15 11.49 -17.74
N ASP A 517 -26.12 11.90 -16.91
CA ASP A 517 -25.87 12.25 -15.52
C ASP A 517 -25.50 11.00 -14.72
N LYS A 518 -24.53 11.15 -13.83
CA LYS A 518 -24.02 10.06 -12.96
C LYS A 518 -24.58 10.17 -11.53
N GLU A 519 -25.90 10.26 -11.40
CA GLU A 519 -26.56 10.41 -10.08
C GLU A 519 -26.24 9.28 -9.10
N ASP A 520 -26.22 8.04 -9.58
CA ASP A 520 -25.99 6.83 -8.77
C ASP A 520 -24.50 6.47 -8.57
N ALA A 521 -23.59 7.26 -9.13
CA ALA A 521 -22.17 6.97 -8.98
C ALA A 521 -21.66 7.29 -7.56
N HIS A 522 -20.75 6.47 -7.05
CA HIS A 522 -20.17 6.59 -5.72
C HIS A 522 -18.72 7.03 -5.76
N MET A 523 -18.39 8.00 -4.94
CA MET A 523 -17.01 8.40 -4.65
C MET A 523 -16.51 7.66 -3.40
N LYS A 524 -15.28 7.15 -3.46
CA LYS A 524 -14.60 6.59 -2.29
C LYS A 524 -14.10 7.72 -1.39
N LEU A 525 -14.19 7.50 -0.08
CA LEU A 525 -13.74 8.41 0.97
C LEU A 525 -12.66 7.74 1.84
N PRO A 526 -11.90 8.52 2.64
CA PRO A 526 -10.96 7.96 3.62
C PRO A 526 -11.64 6.94 4.54
N GLY A 527 -10.91 5.88 4.91
CA GLY A 527 -11.45 4.82 5.78
C GLY A 527 -12.31 3.76 5.06
N GLY A 528 -12.34 3.77 3.71
CA GLY A 528 -13.04 2.73 2.92
C GLY A 528 -14.56 2.93 2.81
N THR A 529 -15.09 4.05 3.29
CA THR A 529 -16.48 4.44 3.09
C THR A 529 -16.70 5.02 1.69
N SER A 530 -17.95 5.18 1.27
CA SER A 530 -18.31 5.81 0.01
C SER A 530 -19.51 6.74 0.18
N MET A 531 -19.66 7.68 -0.74
CA MET A 531 -20.73 8.66 -0.79
C MET A 531 -21.23 8.79 -2.23
N LEU A 532 -22.50 9.09 -2.44
CA LEU A 532 -23.02 9.44 -3.76
C LEU A 532 -22.32 10.69 -4.31
N ILE A 533 -22.01 10.70 -5.60
CA ILE A 533 -21.39 11.87 -6.24
C ILE A 533 -22.31 13.09 -6.15
N SER A 534 -23.62 12.91 -6.30
CA SER A 534 -24.61 13.98 -6.14
C SER A 534 -24.56 14.61 -4.74
N GLU A 535 -24.46 13.82 -3.67
CA GLU A 535 -24.30 14.32 -2.31
C GLU A 535 -22.98 15.06 -2.13
N TYR A 536 -21.88 14.56 -2.69
CA TYR A 536 -20.58 15.22 -2.64
C TYR A 536 -20.58 16.59 -3.34
N ILE A 537 -21.20 16.68 -4.52
CA ILE A 537 -21.36 17.92 -5.27
C ILE A 537 -22.18 18.91 -4.45
N GLU A 538 -23.29 18.47 -3.85
CA GLU A 538 -24.16 19.32 -3.02
C GLU A 538 -23.42 19.88 -1.80
N ARG A 539 -22.58 19.08 -1.16
CA ARG A 539 -21.73 19.55 -0.04
C ARG A 539 -20.78 20.66 -0.47
N TRP A 540 -20.21 20.56 -1.68
CA TRP A 540 -19.35 21.60 -2.22
C TRP A 540 -20.12 22.86 -2.60
N LYS A 541 -21.31 22.75 -3.18
CA LYS A 541 -22.17 23.92 -3.49
C LYS A 541 -22.57 24.68 -2.24
N ASN A 542 -22.79 23.98 -1.14
CA ASN A 542 -23.16 24.53 0.16
C ASN A 542 -21.97 24.77 1.10
N ALA A 543 -20.73 24.61 0.64
CA ALA A 543 -19.56 24.87 1.44
C ALA A 543 -19.46 26.36 1.80
N ASP A 544 -18.84 26.65 2.96
CA ASP A 544 -18.60 28.02 3.42
C ASP A 544 -17.46 28.62 2.59
N TYR A 545 -17.81 29.37 1.56
CA TYR A 545 -16.87 30.06 0.69
C TYR A 545 -16.58 31.46 1.19
N HIS A 546 -15.30 31.76 1.37
CA HIS A 546 -14.83 33.12 1.70
C HIS A 546 -14.98 34.07 0.50
N VAL A 547 -14.78 33.54 -0.71
CA VAL A 547 -14.98 34.26 -1.97
C VAL A 547 -15.74 33.38 -2.94
N ARG A 548 -16.80 33.94 -3.54
CA ARG A 548 -17.60 33.31 -4.58
C ARG A 548 -17.77 34.26 -5.75
N LYS A 549 -17.37 33.86 -6.95
CA LYS A 549 -17.48 34.62 -8.19
C LYS A 549 -18.23 33.83 -9.23
N THR A 550 -18.82 34.50 -10.19
CA THR A 550 -19.48 33.86 -11.35
C THR A 550 -18.74 34.23 -12.64
N ILE A 551 -18.57 33.25 -13.50
CA ILE A 551 -18.07 33.43 -14.87
C ILE A 551 -19.16 32.91 -15.81
N ALA A 552 -19.63 33.79 -16.71
CA ALA A 552 -20.52 33.40 -17.79
C ALA A 552 -19.70 32.99 -19.02
N VAL A 553 -20.14 31.91 -19.68
CA VAL A 553 -19.64 31.47 -21.00
C VAL A 553 -20.77 31.74 -21.97
N GLU A 554 -20.50 32.63 -22.93
CA GLU A 554 -21.46 33.06 -23.97
C GLU A 554 -21.59 32.01 -25.09
#